data_43d035c8177a04ca26a649b4e187f035
#
_entry.id   43d035c8177a04ca26a649b4e187f035
#
_cell.length_a   1.000
_cell.length_b   1.000
_cell.length_c   1.000
_cell.angle_alpha   90.00
_cell.angle_beta   90.00
_cell.angle_gamma   90.00
#
_symmetry.space_group_name_H-M   'P 1'
#
loop_
_entity.id
_entity.type
_entity.pdbx_description
1 polymer ?
#
loop_
_entity_poly.entity_id
_entity_poly.type
_entity_poly.pdbx_seq_one_letter_code
_entity_poly.pdbx_strand_id
1 'polypeptide(L)'
;ATSAVLKGMDNLNDQIVMIATTNLFDSFDKALLRRFDACIDFNRYSREDLHDIAEIVLRDFLNKFKHTGRNVRLFNKILDEFNNIPYPGELKNLIKSSIAFSKPDDEFDYLKRLYTAVTNTPNPDVKELQAKGYTVREIEILSGISKSHVSRLLQEV
;
A
#
# COMPACT_ATOMS: atom_id res chain seq x y z
N ALA A 1 -25.73 29.04 -5.95
CA ALA A 1 -24.38 28.86 -6.52
C ALA A 1 -24.38 27.89 -7.71
N THR A 2 -25.06 26.74 -7.62
CA THR A 2 -25.11 25.69 -8.67
C THR A 2 -25.66 26.18 -10.00
N SER A 3 -26.72 27.02 -9.99
CA SER A 3 -27.34 27.54 -11.21
C SER A 3 -26.42 28.44 -12.04
N ALA A 4 -25.52 29.18 -11.40
CA ALA A 4 -24.56 30.04 -12.11
C ALA A 4 -23.47 29.20 -12.79
N VAL A 5 -23.03 28.10 -12.13
CA VAL A 5 -22.06 27.16 -12.70
C VAL A 5 -22.68 26.44 -13.90
N LEU A 6 -23.92 25.96 -13.78
CA LEU A 6 -24.66 25.29 -14.88
C LEU A 6 -24.76 26.21 -16.12
N LYS A 7 -25.17 27.48 -15.92
CA LYS A 7 -25.20 28.48 -17.01
C LYS A 7 -23.84 28.72 -17.63
N GLY A 8 -22.79 28.76 -16.81
CA GLY A 8 -21.41 28.91 -17.27
C GLY A 8 -20.97 27.74 -18.14
N MET A 9 -21.30 26.50 -17.73
CA MET A 9 -20.98 25.31 -18.49
C MET A 9 -21.72 25.25 -19.83
N ASP A 10 -23.00 25.64 -19.85
CA ASP A 10 -23.81 25.66 -21.08
C ASP A 10 -23.32 26.69 -22.13
N ASN A 11 -22.51 27.65 -21.71
CA ASN A 11 -21.93 28.69 -22.57
C ASN A 11 -20.43 28.49 -22.85
N LEU A 12 -19.85 27.34 -22.48
CA LEU A 12 -18.45 27.04 -22.80
C LEU A 12 -18.26 26.89 -24.31
N ASN A 13 -17.16 27.44 -24.79
CA ASN A 13 -16.72 27.23 -26.17
C ASN A 13 -16.15 25.82 -26.33
N ASP A 14 -16.40 25.15 -27.46
CA ASP A 14 -15.93 23.80 -27.81
C ASP A 14 -14.38 23.64 -27.75
N GLN A 15 -13.64 24.74 -27.67
CA GLN A 15 -12.18 24.73 -27.51
C GLN A 15 -11.72 24.71 -26.04
N ILE A 16 -12.63 24.68 -25.07
CA ILE A 16 -12.33 24.73 -23.64
C ILE A 16 -12.50 23.34 -23.05
N VAL A 17 -11.46 22.83 -22.41
CA VAL A 17 -11.54 21.60 -21.58
C VAL A 17 -11.75 22.03 -20.13
N MET A 18 -12.84 21.56 -19.53
CA MET A 18 -13.12 21.77 -18.11
C MET A 18 -12.87 20.50 -17.32
N ILE A 19 -12.04 20.60 -16.28
CA ILE A 19 -11.74 19.51 -15.36
C ILE A 19 -12.20 19.89 -13.96
N ALA A 20 -13.03 19.07 -13.34
CA ALA A 20 -13.44 19.21 -11.95
C ALA A 20 -13.02 17.99 -11.13
N THR A 21 -12.63 18.20 -9.88
CA THR A 21 -12.30 17.12 -8.96
C THR A 21 -13.13 17.26 -7.68
N THR A 22 -13.56 16.15 -7.13
CA THR A 22 -14.32 16.12 -5.88
C THR A 22 -14.02 14.83 -5.10
N ASN A 23 -14.02 14.91 -3.78
CA ASN A 23 -14.05 13.77 -2.86
C ASN A 23 -15.46 13.48 -2.34
N LEU A 24 -16.48 14.23 -2.81
CA LEU A 24 -17.88 14.13 -2.40
C LEU A 24 -18.78 13.76 -3.60
N PHE A 25 -18.34 12.77 -4.37
CA PHE A 25 -19.03 12.40 -5.63
C PHE A 25 -20.52 12.06 -5.40
N ASP A 26 -20.83 11.30 -4.35
CA ASP A 26 -22.21 10.88 -4.04
C ASP A 26 -23.14 12.06 -3.69
N SER A 27 -22.56 13.17 -3.24
CA SER A 27 -23.26 14.42 -2.92
C SER A 27 -23.29 15.41 -4.09
N PHE A 28 -22.67 15.04 -5.23
CA PHE A 28 -22.56 15.95 -6.36
C PHE A 28 -23.89 16.06 -7.12
N ASP A 29 -24.21 17.27 -7.54
CA ASP A 29 -25.46 17.54 -8.26
C ASP A 29 -25.51 16.75 -9.60
N LYS A 30 -26.54 15.93 -9.76
CA LYS A 30 -26.73 15.13 -10.98
C LYS A 30 -26.87 15.97 -12.24
N ALA A 31 -27.34 17.22 -12.14
CA ALA A 31 -27.44 18.13 -13.27
C ALA A 31 -26.05 18.61 -13.71
N LEU A 32 -25.11 18.78 -12.77
CA LEU A 32 -23.71 19.07 -13.08
C LEU A 32 -23.03 17.86 -13.74
N LEU A 33 -23.22 16.64 -13.17
CA LEU A 33 -22.60 15.43 -13.71
C LEU A 33 -22.95 15.18 -15.16
N ARG A 34 -24.19 15.47 -15.57
CA ARG A 34 -24.67 15.28 -16.95
C ARG A 34 -24.02 16.20 -17.98
N ARG A 35 -23.25 17.21 -17.54
CA ARG A 35 -22.54 18.15 -18.40
C ARG A 35 -21.07 17.82 -18.58
N PHE A 36 -20.60 16.81 -17.88
CA PHE A 36 -19.27 16.27 -18.10
C PHE A 36 -19.34 15.08 -19.06
N ASP A 37 -18.46 15.07 -20.06
CA ASP A 37 -18.37 13.99 -21.05
C ASP A 37 -17.83 12.70 -20.46
N ALA A 38 -17.02 12.80 -19.40
CA ALA A 38 -16.43 11.66 -18.72
C ALA A 38 -16.30 11.88 -17.22
N CYS A 39 -16.53 10.82 -16.44
CA CYS A 39 -16.23 10.76 -15.02
C CYS A 39 -15.18 9.68 -14.78
N ILE A 40 -14.08 10.04 -14.14
CA ILE A 40 -13.00 9.11 -13.80
C ILE A 40 -13.04 8.89 -12.29
N ASP A 41 -13.28 7.65 -11.89
CA ASP A 41 -13.25 7.25 -10.49
C ASP A 41 -11.82 6.79 -10.11
N PHE A 42 -11.13 7.57 -9.27
CA PHE A 42 -9.79 7.24 -8.77
C PHE A 42 -9.78 6.21 -7.63
N ASN A 43 -10.94 5.70 -7.22
CA ASN A 43 -11.02 4.65 -6.19
C ASN A 43 -11.17 3.24 -6.79
N ARG A 44 -11.09 3.10 -8.11
CA ARG A 44 -11.16 1.81 -8.81
C ARG A 44 -9.78 1.19 -8.94
N TYR A 45 -9.26 0.69 -7.83
CA TYR A 45 -8.02 -0.08 -7.83
C TYR A 45 -8.34 -1.56 -7.65
N SER A 46 -7.81 -2.40 -8.53
CA SER A 46 -7.72 -3.83 -8.27
C SER A 46 -6.67 -4.11 -7.19
N ARG A 47 -6.67 -5.32 -6.62
CA ARG A 47 -5.61 -5.74 -5.71
C ARG A 47 -4.23 -5.69 -6.38
N GLU A 48 -4.19 -6.06 -7.65
CA GLU A 48 -2.99 -6.06 -8.49
C GLU A 48 -2.45 -4.63 -8.70
N ASP A 49 -3.32 -3.68 -9.04
CA ASP A 49 -2.93 -2.26 -9.15
C ASP A 49 -2.32 -1.73 -7.84
N LEU A 50 -2.88 -2.11 -6.68
CA LEU A 50 -2.37 -1.69 -5.39
C LEU A 50 -1.01 -2.32 -5.06
N HIS A 51 -0.76 -3.57 -5.46
CA HIS A 51 0.56 -4.21 -5.37
C HIS A 51 1.59 -3.45 -6.22
N ASP A 52 1.28 -3.16 -7.48
CA ASP A 52 2.17 -2.44 -8.39
C ASP A 52 2.51 -1.05 -7.86
N ILE A 53 1.51 -0.32 -7.37
CA ILE A 53 1.70 0.98 -6.73
C ILE A 53 2.59 0.85 -5.49
N ALA A 54 2.38 -0.16 -4.65
CA ALA A 54 3.16 -0.39 -3.45
C ALA A 54 4.63 -0.68 -3.77
N GLU A 55 4.92 -1.47 -4.81
CA GLU A 55 6.29 -1.74 -5.25
C GLU A 55 7.01 -0.48 -5.76
N ILE A 56 6.32 0.36 -6.53
CA ILE A 56 6.85 1.64 -6.99
C ILE A 56 7.20 2.52 -5.78
N VAL A 57 6.27 2.64 -4.84
CA VAL A 57 6.44 3.43 -3.60
C VAL A 57 7.59 2.89 -2.76
N LEU A 58 7.67 1.56 -2.58
CA LEU A 58 8.77 0.90 -1.86
C LEU A 58 10.12 1.27 -2.47
N ARG A 59 10.26 1.07 -3.78
CA ARG A 59 11.50 1.36 -4.51
C ARG A 59 11.93 2.83 -4.34
N ASP A 60 10.99 3.76 -4.49
CA ASP A 60 11.26 5.18 -4.41
C ASP A 60 11.72 5.58 -2.99
N PHE A 61 11.11 5.04 -1.94
CA PHE A 61 11.53 5.31 -0.58
C PHE A 61 12.85 4.63 -0.20
N LEU A 62 13.07 3.37 -0.60
CA LEU A 62 14.36 2.70 -0.36
C LEU A 62 15.52 3.51 -1.00
N ASN A 63 15.33 3.98 -2.22
CA ASN A 63 16.31 4.84 -2.90
C ASN A 63 16.51 6.18 -2.15
N LYS A 64 15.42 6.83 -1.75
CA LYS A 64 15.45 8.13 -1.05
C LYS A 64 16.14 8.04 0.30
N PHE A 65 15.92 6.96 1.05
CA PHE A 65 16.53 6.73 2.36
C PHE A 65 17.90 6.01 2.24
N LYS A 66 18.38 5.75 1.02
CA LYS A 66 19.63 5.02 0.73
C LYS A 66 19.69 3.65 1.41
N HIS A 67 18.55 2.99 1.49
CA HIS A 67 18.43 1.67 2.08
C HIS A 67 18.92 0.60 1.09
N THR A 68 19.74 -0.33 1.54
CA THR A 68 20.38 -1.35 0.67
C THR A 68 19.57 -2.64 0.59
N GLY A 69 18.91 -3.03 1.69
CA GLY A 69 18.13 -4.27 1.74
C GLY A 69 16.85 -4.18 0.92
N ARG A 70 16.74 -5.02 -0.10
CA ARG A 70 15.54 -5.12 -0.94
C ARG A 70 15.06 -6.57 -1.01
N ASN A 71 13.84 -6.83 -0.56
CA ASN A 71 13.19 -8.13 -0.70
C ASN A 71 11.74 -7.95 -1.12
N VAL A 72 11.52 -7.80 -2.44
CA VAL A 72 10.19 -7.56 -3.04
C VAL A 72 9.28 -8.76 -2.82
N ARG A 73 9.82 -9.99 -2.84
CA ARG A 73 9.01 -11.20 -2.62
C ARG A 73 8.39 -11.20 -1.22
N LEU A 74 9.19 -10.94 -0.18
CA LEU A 74 8.69 -10.87 1.20
C LEU A 74 7.75 -9.69 1.38
N PHE A 75 8.05 -8.54 0.77
CA PHE A 75 7.19 -7.37 0.76
C PHE A 75 5.79 -7.70 0.22
N ASN A 76 5.69 -8.35 -0.93
CA ASN A 76 4.41 -8.72 -1.52
C ASN A 76 3.64 -9.73 -0.67
N LYS A 77 4.32 -10.73 -0.08
CA LYS A 77 3.69 -11.64 0.87
C LYS A 77 3.10 -10.91 2.08
N ILE A 78 3.78 -9.88 2.57
CA ILE A 78 3.26 -9.07 3.68
C ILE A 78 2.01 -8.29 3.24
N LEU A 79 1.98 -7.77 2.02
CA LEU A 79 0.79 -7.11 1.48
C LEU A 79 -0.38 -8.10 1.32
N ASP A 80 -0.10 -9.37 1.06
CA ASP A 80 -1.11 -10.41 0.94
C ASP A 80 -1.79 -10.74 2.28
N GLU A 81 -1.19 -10.39 3.43
CA GLU A 81 -1.82 -10.51 4.75
C GLU A 81 -2.96 -9.48 4.96
N PHE A 82 -3.04 -8.43 4.14
CA PHE A 82 -4.19 -7.53 4.18
C PHE A 82 -5.47 -8.22 3.68
N ASN A 83 -6.54 -8.18 4.45
CA ASN A 83 -7.87 -8.54 3.94
C ASN A 83 -8.28 -7.59 2.79
N ASN A 84 -8.08 -6.29 3.00
CA ASN A 84 -8.24 -5.25 2.00
C ASN A 84 -7.01 -4.36 2.03
N ILE A 85 -6.27 -4.28 0.92
CA ILE A 85 -5.12 -3.39 0.79
C ILE A 85 -5.63 -1.94 0.85
N PRO A 86 -5.04 -1.08 1.69
CA PRO A 86 -5.47 0.31 1.81
C PRO A 86 -5.20 1.09 0.51
N TYR A 87 -5.93 2.17 0.31
CA TYR A 87 -5.75 3.06 -0.83
C TYR A 87 -4.32 3.64 -0.91
N PRO A 88 -3.88 4.09 -2.11
CA PRO A 88 -2.50 4.49 -2.34
C PRO A 88 -1.93 5.50 -1.35
N GLY A 89 -2.73 6.43 -0.85
CA GLY A 89 -2.30 7.43 0.13
C GLY A 89 -1.91 6.82 1.48
N GLU A 90 -2.74 5.93 2.01
CA GLU A 90 -2.50 5.23 3.27
C GLU A 90 -1.36 4.22 3.12
N LEU A 91 -1.37 3.47 2.00
CA LEU A 91 -0.32 2.50 1.66
C LEU A 91 1.05 3.17 1.57
N LYS A 92 1.13 4.34 0.93
CA LYS A 92 2.35 5.16 0.86
C LYS A 92 2.83 5.57 2.25
N ASN A 93 1.93 6.02 3.13
CA ASN A 93 2.28 6.44 4.49
C ASN A 93 2.78 5.24 5.32
N LEU A 94 2.15 4.07 5.18
CA LEU A 94 2.55 2.85 5.86
C LEU A 94 3.96 2.42 5.45
N ILE A 95 4.24 2.34 4.15
CA ILE A 95 5.55 1.97 3.60
C ILE A 95 6.61 2.99 4.05
N LYS A 96 6.31 4.29 3.90
CA LYS A 96 7.22 5.36 4.30
C LYS A 96 7.59 5.28 5.77
N SER A 97 6.61 5.12 6.68
CA SER A 97 6.86 5.04 8.11
C SER A 97 7.65 3.77 8.48
N SER A 98 7.34 2.64 7.87
CA SER A 98 8.10 1.39 8.10
C SER A 98 9.58 1.54 7.76
N ILE A 99 9.92 2.24 6.67
CA ILE A 99 11.31 2.50 6.27
C ILE A 99 11.94 3.59 7.16
N ALA A 100 11.24 4.70 7.38
CA ALA A 100 11.79 5.85 8.11
C ALA A 100 12.14 5.54 9.57
N PHE A 101 11.39 4.63 10.19
CA PHE A 101 11.63 4.20 11.57
C PHE A 101 12.41 2.87 11.68
N SER A 102 12.88 2.30 10.56
CA SER A 102 13.70 1.09 10.58
C SER A 102 15.07 1.35 11.20
N LYS A 103 15.64 0.30 11.77
CA LYS A 103 16.99 0.36 12.35
C LYS A 103 18.03 0.48 11.25
N PRO A 104 19.00 1.40 11.34
CA PRO A 104 20.02 1.60 10.28
C PRO A 104 20.94 0.40 10.07
N ASP A 105 21.13 -0.41 11.09
CA ASP A 105 22.02 -1.59 11.14
C ASP A 105 21.31 -2.90 10.73
N ASP A 106 20.01 -2.86 10.48
CA ASP A 106 19.20 -4.01 10.04
C ASP A 106 18.55 -3.71 8.69
N GLU A 107 19.10 -4.31 7.63
CA GLU A 107 18.65 -4.10 6.24
C GLU A 107 17.17 -4.41 6.00
N PHE A 108 16.57 -5.26 6.83
CA PHE A 108 15.19 -5.75 6.66
C PHE A 108 14.24 -5.38 7.80
N ASP A 109 14.67 -4.56 8.78
CA ASP A 109 13.80 -4.13 9.89
C ASP A 109 12.51 -3.45 9.38
N TYR A 110 12.57 -2.76 8.22
CA TYR A 110 11.39 -2.16 7.62
C TYR A 110 10.30 -3.19 7.24
N LEU A 111 10.67 -4.41 6.83
CA LEU A 111 9.73 -5.48 6.52
C LEU A 111 9.08 -6.04 7.78
N LYS A 112 9.86 -6.19 8.88
CA LYS A 112 9.33 -6.58 10.18
C LYS A 112 8.32 -5.54 10.69
N ARG A 113 8.65 -4.25 10.56
CA ARG A 113 7.74 -3.15 10.93
C ARG A 113 6.48 -3.13 10.08
N LEU A 114 6.63 -3.32 8.77
CA LEU A 114 5.51 -3.41 7.85
C LEU A 114 4.61 -4.58 8.22
N TYR A 115 5.17 -5.77 8.44
CA TYR A 115 4.41 -6.94 8.87
C TYR A 115 3.64 -6.68 10.15
N THR A 116 4.30 -6.10 11.17
CA THR A 116 3.65 -5.72 12.43
C THR A 116 2.48 -4.77 12.23
N ALA A 117 2.65 -3.77 11.35
CA ALA A 117 1.62 -2.78 11.08
C ALA A 117 0.43 -3.36 10.30
N VAL A 118 0.69 -4.34 9.40
CA VAL A 118 -0.35 -5.02 8.61
C VAL A 118 -1.14 -6.02 9.44
N THR A 119 -0.46 -6.81 10.27
CA THR A 119 -1.08 -7.94 11.00
C THR A 119 -1.42 -7.61 12.45
N ASN A 120 -0.94 -6.46 12.94
CA ASN A 120 -0.98 -6.06 14.36
C ASN A 120 -0.29 -7.09 15.30
N THR A 121 0.70 -7.84 14.76
CA THR A 121 1.42 -8.90 15.46
C THR A 121 2.92 -8.57 15.53
N PRO A 122 3.42 -7.98 16.64
CA PRO A 122 4.81 -7.55 16.75
C PRO A 122 5.82 -8.73 16.87
N ASN A 123 5.38 -9.87 17.39
CA ASN A 123 6.18 -11.07 17.56
C ASN A 123 5.43 -12.27 16.98
N PRO A 124 5.51 -12.49 15.65
CA PRO A 124 4.81 -13.58 15.02
C PRO A 124 5.36 -14.95 15.44
N ASP A 125 4.47 -15.91 15.62
CA ASP A 125 4.84 -17.30 15.92
C ASP A 125 5.48 -17.97 14.71
N VAL A 126 6.56 -18.74 14.95
CA VAL A 126 7.34 -19.38 13.90
C VAL A 126 6.53 -20.45 13.13
N LYS A 127 5.72 -21.24 13.85
CA LYS A 127 4.90 -22.30 13.25
C LYS A 127 3.74 -21.71 12.47
N GLU A 128 3.16 -20.60 12.94
CA GLU A 128 2.12 -19.87 12.24
C GLU A 128 2.65 -19.27 10.92
N LEU A 129 3.82 -18.64 10.93
CA LEU A 129 4.46 -18.14 9.71
C LEU A 129 4.76 -19.27 8.73
N GLN A 130 5.23 -20.44 9.22
CA GLN A 130 5.45 -21.60 8.36
C GLN A 130 4.15 -22.08 7.72
N ALA A 131 3.07 -22.18 8.48
CA ALA A 131 1.75 -22.59 7.98
C ALA A 131 1.22 -21.64 6.90
N LYS A 132 1.57 -20.35 6.98
CA LYS A 132 1.29 -19.33 5.96
C LYS A 132 2.24 -19.37 4.75
N GLY A 133 3.18 -20.31 4.72
CA GLY A 133 4.09 -20.54 3.60
C GLY A 133 5.32 -19.62 3.58
N TYR A 134 5.66 -18.95 4.68
CA TYR A 134 6.93 -18.22 4.79
C TYR A 134 8.11 -19.19 4.88
N THR A 135 9.18 -18.87 4.15
CA THR A 135 10.42 -19.65 4.19
C THR A 135 11.18 -19.37 5.49
N VAL A 136 12.09 -20.28 5.88
CA VAL A 136 12.93 -20.12 7.09
C VAL A 136 13.66 -18.78 7.13
N ARG A 137 14.13 -18.27 5.97
CA ARG A 137 14.81 -16.96 5.88
C ARG A 137 13.84 -15.79 6.04
N GLU A 138 12.63 -15.91 5.52
CA GLU A 138 11.58 -14.91 5.71
C GLU A 138 11.11 -14.86 7.17
N ILE A 139 11.00 -16.04 7.81
CA ILE A 139 10.67 -16.17 9.23
C ILE A 139 11.77 -15.55 10.12
N GLU A 140 13.05 -15.79 9.80
CA GLU A 140 14.19 -15.13 10.47
C GLU A 140 14.03 -13.61 10.44
N ILE A 141 13.74 -13.02 9.27
CA ILE A 141 13.55 -11.57 9.12
C ILE A 141 12.36 -11.08 9.96
N LEU A 142 11.23 -11.74 9.89
CA LEU A 142 10.00 -11.28 10.55
C LEU A 142 10.01 -11.48 12.06
N SER A 143 10.52 -12.61 12.54
CA SER A 143 10.57 -12.94 13.97
C SER A 143 11.79 -12.34 14.69
N GLY A 144 12.90 -12.11 13.95
CA GLY A 144 14.20 -11.76 14.54
C GLY A 144 14.93 -12.92 15.21
N ILE A 145 14.42 -14.16 15.03
CA ILE A 145 15.04 -15.38 15.54
C ILE A 145 16.01 -15.92 14.49
N SER A 146 17.21 -16.31 14.88
CA SER A 146 18.22 -16.80 13.95
C SER A 146 17.74 -18.02 13.14
N LYS A 147 18.17 -18.13 11.88
CA LYS A 147 17.81 -19.20 10.96
C LYS A 147 17.98 -20.61 11.55
N SER A 148 19.08 -20.85 12.27
CA SER A 148 19.36 -22.12 12.92
C SER A 148 18.34 -22.47 14.02
N HIS A 149 17.93 -21.47 14.79
CA HIS A 149 16.92 -21.62 15.83
C HIS A 149 15.52 -21.83 15.22
N VAL A 150 15.16 -21.06 14.18
CA VAL A 150 13.91 -21.28 13.42
C VAL A 150 13.84 -22.70 12.91
N SER A 151 14.91 -23.20 12.25
CA SER A 151 14.94 -24.58 11.72
C SER A 151 14.76 -25.61 12.82
N ARG A 152 15.32 -25.41 14.01
CA ARG A 152 15.14 -26.31 15.16
C ARG A 152 13.69 -26.28 15.65
N LEU A 153 13.11 -25.10 15.87
CA LEU A 153 11.71 -24.96 16.32
C LEU A 153 10.69 -25.60 15.38
N LEU A 154 11.02 -25.63 14.07
CA LEU A 154 10.16 -26.26 13.06
C LEU A 154 10.32 -27.78 12.97
N GLN A 155 11.39 -28.36 13.55
CA GLN A 155 11.62 -29.80 13.61
C GLN A 155 11.12 -30.45 14.92
N GLU A 156 10.90 -29.62 15.96
CA GLU A 156 10.33 -30.06 17.24
C GLU A 156 8.79 -30.19 17.11
N VAL A 157 8.34 -31.28 16.45
CA VAL A 157 6.92 -31.70 16.36
C VAL A 157 6.67 -32.87 17.28
#